data_a1d63045421a59997cb27aee4c657a4f
#
_entry.id   a1d63045421a59997cb27aee4c657a4f
#
_cell.length_a   1.000
_cell.length_b   1.000
_cell.length_c   1.000
_cell.angle_alpha   90.00
_cell.angle_beta   90.00
_cell.angle_gamma   90.00
#
_symmetry.space_group_name_H-M   'P 1'
#
loop_
_entity.id
_entity.type
_entity.pdbx_description
1 polymer ?
#
loop_
_entity_poly.entity_id
_entity_poly.type
_entity_poly.pdbx_seq_one_letter_code
_entity_poly.pdbx_strand_id
1 'polypeptide(L)'
;MYDKDFLGKNNCIWFNGVVEDRQDPQKLGRLRVRCVGIHTDNKDDLPTEDLPWSQLIHPITSSGISGLGSSPGFIVEGTWVFGYFRDGYAMQEPMVMGSLPGKPSELADTSKGFYDPNGVYPKYKDEVDTNRLAVNDSEAPHLGLELRKLTRKTGVPTADFDLVPIQDHVSTEITASDSDVWSQPTIPYAAVYPYNHVFESESGHIMEIDDTKDNERLFTSHRTGTSQEINPDGTQVNIIKGDHYNIVSGKRQEVIEGNADITIGGRHKIFINKDGATDNHYDIQIGPNASVNIQIDKGDMNVVLKDGKMNTNVNGDYNMKVGGNYNLDVRGALMETISGNKTSITTQNVIHRGKRIDLNP
;
A
#
# COMPACT_ATOMS: atom_id res chain seq x y z
N MET A 1 -34.40 22.98 43.60
CA MET A 1 -33.84 23.27 42.25
C MET A 1 -32.39 22.82 42.30
N TYR A 2 -32.10 21.62 41.84
CA TYR A 2 -30.75 21.13 41.78
C TYR A 2 -30.01 22.01 40.79
N ASP A 3 -29.00 22.68 41.31
CA ASP A 3 -28.06 23.48 40.52
C ASP A 3 -27.19 22.47 39.74
N LYS A 4 -27.79 21.91 38.70
CA LYS A 4 -27.20 20.87 37.88
C LYS A 4 -26.01 21.41 37.14
N ASP A 5 -24.87 20.91 37.50
CA ASP A 5 -23.97 20.47 36.46
C ASP A 5 -23.08 21.57 35.86
N PHE A 6 -22.51 22.38 36.71
CA PHE A 6 -21.35 23.14 36.29
C PHE A 6 -20.08 22.32 36.62
N LEU A 7 -19.40 21.82 35.61
CA LEU A 7 -18.18 21.08 35.75
C LEU A 7 -17.18 21.83 36.67
N GLY A 8 -16.75 21.20 37.76
CA GLY A 8 -15.85 21.78 38.74
C GLY A 8 -16.49 22.58 39.86
N LYS A 9 -17.82 22.87 39.86
CA LYS A 9 -18.49 23.55 40.94
C LYS A 9 -18.66 22.65 42.21
N ASN A 10 -18.85 21.34 42.02
CA ASN A 10 -19.13 20.39 43.09
C ASN A 10 -18.03 19.31 43.22
N ASN A 11 -16.77 19.64 42.94
CA ASN A 11 -15.60 18.75 42.87
C ASN A 11 -15.63 17.78 41.70
N CYS A 12 -14.57 17.77 40.88
CA CYS A 12 -14.30 16.71 39.93
C CYS A 12 -13.67 15.53 40.67
N ILE A 13 -14.29 14.36 40.59
CA ILE A 13 -13.70 13.11 41.07
C ILE A 13 -12.95 12.49 39.88
N TRP A 14 -11.63 12.47 40.02
CA TRP A 14 -10.76 11.88 39.03
C TRP A 14 -10.61 10.39 39.22
N PHE A 15 -10.38 9.65 38.15
CA PHE A 15 -10.12 8.22 38.21
C PHE A 15 -9.04 7.78 37.24
N ASN A 16 -8.37 6.72 37.59
CA ASN A 16 -7.70 5.82 36.66
C ASN A 16 -8.56 4.56 36.52
N GLY A 17 -8.60 3.98 35.35
CA GLY A 17 -9.38 2.78 35.13
C GLY A 17 -8.87 1.96 33.97
N VAL A 18 -9.46 0.78 33.81
CA VAL A 18 -9.15 -0.13 32.71
C VAL A 18 -10.39 -0.27 31.85
N VAL A 19 -10.22 -0.20 30.54
CA VAL A 19 -11.31 -0.39 29.57
C VAL A 19 -11.67 -1.87 29.52
N GLU A 20 -12.95 -2.17 29.67
CA GLU A 20 -13.48 -3.54 29.61
C GLU A 20 -14.40 -3.80 28.40
N ASP A 21 -15.05 -2.74 27.89
CA ASP A 21 -15.95 -2.87 26.74
C ASP A 21 -15.95 -1.59 25.92
N ARG A 22 -15.88 -1.72 24.60
CA ARG A 22 -15.96 -0.64 23.62
C ARG A 22 -17.11 -0.83 22.62
N GLN A 23 -17.92 -1.87 22.79
CA GLN A 23 -19.01 -2.17 21.88
C GLN A 23 -20.26 -1.37 22.23
N ASP A 24 -20.14 -0.06 22.14
CA ASP A 24 -21.23 0.87 22.45
C ASP A 24 -22.46 0.64 21.55
N PRO A 25 -23.62 0.26 22.13
CA PRO A 25 -24.82 -0.02 21.36
C PRO A 25 -25.38 1.19 20.63
N GLN A 26 -25.06 2.41 21.09
CA GLN A 26 -25.45 3.65 20.41
C GLN A 26 -24.43 4.10 19.35
N LYS A 27 -23.28 3.40 19.22
CA LYS A 27 -22.24 3.71 18.24
C LYS A 27 -21.67 5.13 18.37
N LEU A 28 -21.56 5.63 19.60
CA LEU A 28 -20.99 6.94 19.93
C LEU A 28 -19.53 6.89 20.29
N GLY A 29 -18.90 5.69 20.25
CA GLY A 29 -17.50 5.47 20.62
C GLY A 29 -17.24 5.49 22.13
N ARG A 30 -18.30 5.32 22.97
CA ARG A 30 -18.17 5.26 24.41
C ARG A 30 -17.52 3.95 24.87
N LEU A 31 -16.96 3.97 26.07
CA LEU A 31 -16.26 2.85 26.67
C LEU A 31 -16.88 2.51 28.03
N ARG A 32 -16.85 1.24 28.42
CA ARG A 32 -17.05 0.84 29.80
C ARG A 32 -15.69 0.70 30.48
N VAL A 33 -15.55 1.43 31.59
CA VAL A 33 -14.28 1.55 32.32
C VAL A 33 -14.48 1.11 33.76
N ARG A 34 -13.70 0.13 34.19
CA ARG A 34 -13.61 -0.18 35.60
C ARG A 34 -12.64 0.78 36.28
N CYS A 35 -13.21 1.66 37.12
CA CYS A 35 -12.43 2.71 37.79
C CYS A 35 -11.79 2.15 39.06
N VAL A 36 -10.46 2.23 39.15
CA VAL A 36 -9.68 1.70 40.27
C VAL A 36 -10.01 2.45 41.55
N GLY A 37 -10.29 1.69 42.63
CA GLY A 37 -10.62 2.24 43.96
C GLY A 37 -12.05 2.80 44.09
N ILE A 38 -12.84 2.80 42.99
CA ILE A 38 -14.24 3.17 42.98
C ILE A 38 -15.13 1.97 42.68
N HIS A 39 -14.85 1.27 41.59
CA HIS A 39 -15.53 0.02 41.24
C HIS A 39 -14.77 -1.15 41.88
N THR A 40 -15.55 -2.16 42.36
CA THR A 40 -14.93 -3.42 42.81
C THR A 40 -14.23 -4.12 41.65
N ASP A 41 -13.14 -4.84 41.91
CA ASP A 41 -12.46 -5.72 40.98
C ASP A 41 -13.17 -7.08 40.81
N ASN A 42 -14.10 -7.39 41.70
CA ASN A 42 -14.94 -8.60 41.63
C ASN A 42 -16.06 -8.42 40.59
N LYS A 43 -15.98 -9.18 39.51
CA LYS A 43 -16.98 -9.12 38.40
C LYS A 43 -18.31 -9.77 38.78
N ASP A 44 -18.35 -10.67 39.80
CA ASP A 44 -19.59 -11.22 40.28
C ASP A 44 -20.44 -10.18 41.02
N ASP A 45 -19.77 -9.21 41.66
CA ASP A 45 -20.42 -8.11 42.36
C ASP A 45 -20.79 -6.93 41.43
N LEU A 46 -19.96 -6.68 40.41
CA LEU A 46 -20.18 -5.63 39.41
C LEU A 46 -19.76 -6.15 38.03
N PRO A 47 -20.65 -6.78 37.29
CA PRO A 47 -20.39 -7.24 35.93
C PRO A 47 -20.00 -6.11 34.99
N THR A 48 -19.29 -6.42 33.89
CA THR A 48 -18.87 -5.43 32.86
C THR A 48 -20.06 -4.71 32.25
N GLU A 49 -21.16 -5.41 32.02
CA GLU A 49 -22.41 -4.87 31.47
C GLU A 49 -23.13 -3.88 32.39
N ASP A 50 -22.81 -3.84 33.68
CA ASP A 50 -23.37 -2.88 34.64
C ASP A 50 -22.49 -1.62 34.81
N LEU A 51 -21.28 -1.61 34.25
CA LEU A 51 -20.45 -0.42 34.26
C LEU A 51 -21.08 0.70 33.38
N PRO A 52 -21.07 1.96 33.87
CA PRO A 52 -21.59 3.07 33.10
C PRO A 52 -20.78 3.32 31.83
N TRP A 53 -21.44 3.75 30.76
CA TRP A 53 -20.77 4.16 29.52
C TRP A 53 -20.06 5.50 29.68
N SER A 54 -18.75 5.51 29.53
CA SER A 54 -17.86 6.67 29.57
C SER A 54 -17.81 7.36 28.21
N GLN A 55 -18.02 8.67 28.17
CA GLN A 55 -17.78 9.45 26.97
C GLN A 55 -16.27 9.69 26.77
N LEU A 56 -15.83 9.77 25.52
CA LEU A 56 -14.45 10.12 25.20
C LEU A 56 -14.33 11.64 24.94
N ILE A 57 -13.31 12.24 25.49
CA ILE A 57 -12.87 13.58 25.11
C ILE A 57 -11.92 13.45 23.93
N HIS A 58 -12.31 13.96 22.78
CA HIS A 58 -11.45 14.01 21.61
C HIS A 58 -10.49 15.21 21.69
N PRO A 59 -9.32 15.10 21.03
CA PRO A 59 -8.40 16.23 20.94
C PRO A 59 -9.05 17.37 20.13
N ILE A 60 -8.60 18.59 20.36
CA ILE A 60 -9.10 19.80 19.67
C ILE A 60 -8.95 19.72 18.14
N THR A 61 -8.11 18.82 17.64
CA THR A 61 -7.92 18.54 16.21
C THR A 61 -9.02 17.65 15.61
N SER A 62 -9.94 17.13 16.44
CA SER A 62 -11.09 16.32 16.00
C SER A 62 -12.39 17.05 16.31
N SER A 63 -13.24 17.29 15.33
CA SER A 63 -14.48 18.04 15.54
C SER A 63 -15.52 17.29 16.38
N GLY A 64 -15.54 15.96 16.32
CA GLY A 64 -16.47 15.11 17.05
C GLY A 64 -17.95 15.41 16.77
N ILE A 65 -18.30 15.93 15.60
CA ILE A 65 -19.68 16.29 15.22
C ILE A 65 -20.03 15.76 13.83
N SER A 66 -21.23 15.23 13.69
CA SER A 66 -21.75 14.76 12.39
C SER A 66 -20.83 13.80 11.63
N GLY A 67 -20.08 12.97 12.34
CA GLY A 67 -19.11 12.03 11.79
C GLY A 67 -17.80 12.67 11.32
N LEU A 68 -17.61 13.97 11.53
CA LEU A 68 -16.34 14.63 11.25
C LEU A 68 -15.35 14.45 12.40
N GLY A 69 -14.10 14.14 12.07
CA GLY A 69 -13.02 13.87 13.02
C GLY A 69 -12.73 12.39 13.18
N SER A 70 -12.11 12.00 14.31
CA SER A 70 -11.74 10.61 14.60
C SER A 70 -12.79 9.96 15.52
N SER A 71 -13.53 8.97 15.03
CA SER A 71 -14.48 8.20 15.83
C SER A 71 -14.72 6.83 15.17
N PRO A 72 -14.79 5.73 15.94
CA PRO A 72 -14.48 5.66 17.37
C PRO A 72 -13.00 5.91 17.68
N GLY A 73 -12.68 6.09 18.97
CA GLY A 73 -11.28 6.16 19.41
C GLY A 73 -10.56 4.80 19.23
N PHE A 74 -9.22 4.85 19.14
CA PHE A 74 -8.39 3.65 18.98
C PHE A 74 -8.13 2.92 20.30
N ILE A 75 -8.90 3.21 21.35
CA ILE A 75 -8.76 2.58 22.67
C ILE A 75 -9.37 1.19 22.61
N VAL A 76 -8.61 0.20 23.07
CA VAL A 76 -8.98 -1.21 23.11
C VAL A 76 -9.20 -1.68 24.56
N GLU A 77 -9.80 -2.83 24.72
CA GLU A 77 -9.94 -3.49 26.04
C GLU A 77 -8.54 -3.72 26.65
N GLY A 78 -8.42 -3.51 27.97
CA GLY A 78 -7.16 -3.57 28.70
C GLY A 78 -6.36 -2.26 28.71
N THR A 79 -6.78 -1.26 27.95
CA THR A 79 -6.13 0.05 27.97
C THR A 79 -6.38 0.74 29.33
N TRP A 80 -5.29 1.18 29.96
CA TRP A 80 -5.37 2.06 31.11
C TRP A 80 -5.74 3.46 30.65
N VAL A 81 -6.73 4.05 31.32
CA VAL A 81 -7.25 5.38 31.00
C VAL A 81 -7.31 6.27 32.23
N PHE A 82 -7.23 7.58 31.98
CA PHE A 82 -7.44 8.61 32.96
C PHE A 82 -8.66 9.44 32.59
N GLY A 83 -9.46 9.79 33.61
CA GLY A 83 -10.68 10.53 33.41
C GLY A 83 -11.28 11.12 34.68
N TYR A 84 -12.50 11.61 34.58
CA TYR A 84 -13.25 12.17 35.71
C TYR A 84 -14.75 11.89 35.57
N PHE A 85 -15.47 11.96 36.70
CA PHE A 85 -16.91 11.91 36.72
C PHE A 85 -17.50 13.31 36.60
N ARG A 86 -18.30 13.52 35.55
CA ARG A 86 -18.93 14.82 35.27
C ARG A 86 -19.98 15.20 36.32
N ASP A 87 -20.65 14.21 36.88
CA ASP A 87 -21.70 14.32 37.88
C ASP A 87 -21.18 14.31 39.35
N GLY A 88 -19.86 14.42 39.55
CA GLY A 88 -19.24 14.49 40.87
C GLY A 88 -19.50 13.24 41.71
N TYR A 89 -20.09 13.41 42.88
CA TYR A 89 -20.29 12.29 43.86
C TYR A 89 -21.27 11.22 43.42
N ALA A 90 -22.09 11.44 42.41
CA ALA A 90 -22.98 10.40 41.87
C ALA A 90 -22.23 9.33 41.07
N MET A 91 -21.08 9.67 40.48
CA MET A 91 -20.14 8.78 39.79
C MET A 91 -20.80 7.88 38.71
N GLN A 92 -21.82 8.41 38.01
CA GLN A 92 -22.55 7.68 36.97
C GLN A 92 -22.26 8.20 35.56
N GLU A 93 -21.59 9.34 35.45
CA GLU A 93 -21.26 9.99 34.17
C GLU A 93 -19.74 10.10 33.98
N PRO A 94 -19.03 8.98 33.75
CA PRO A 94 -17.59 9.00 33.56
C PRO A 94 -17.24 9.59 32.19
N MET A 95 -16.12 10.33 32.18
CA MET A 95 -15.52 10.94 30.99
C MET A 95 -14.06 10.48 30.90
N VAL A 96 -13.63 9.94 29.77
CA VAL A 96 -12.23 9.53 29.53
C VAL A 96 -11.51 10.64 28.76
N MET A 97 -10.36 11.07 29.29
CA MET A 97 -9.53 12.12 28.70
C MET A 97 -8.37 11.59 27.86
N GLY A 98 -7.83 10.43 28.20
CA GLY A 98 -6.73 9.83 27.49
C GLY A 98 -6.32 8.48 28.04
N SER A 99 -5.38 7.84 27.34
CA SER A 99 -4.77 6.58 27.75
C SER A 99 -3.46 6.82 28.52
N LEU A 100 -3.13 5.85 29.37
CA LEU A 100 -1.91 5.84 30.17
C LEU A 100 -1.04 4.66 29.71
N PRO A 101 -0.08 4.87 28.82
CA PRO A 101 0.84 3.83 28.40
C PRO A 101 1.77 3.42 29.54
N GLY A 102 2.09 2.15 29.64
CA GLY A 102 2.93 1.60 30.66
C GLY A 102 3.73 0.39 30.22
N LYS A 103 4.15 -0.41 31.18
CA LYS A 103 4.76 -1.72 30.98
C LYS A 103 4.05 -2.72 31.90
N PRO A 104 3.23 -3.62 31.35
CA PRO A 104 2.53 -4.59 32.16
C PRO A 104 3.50 -5.61 32.76
N SER A 105 3.43 -5.82 34.08
CA SER A 105 4.21 -6.84 34.78
C SER A 105 3.54 -8.21 34.74
N GLU A 106 2.23 -8.26 34.47
CA GLU A 106 1.42 -9.47 34.42
C GLU A 106 0.44 -9.37 33.23
N LEU A 107 0.06 -10.52 32.70
CA LEU A 107 -1.04 -10.60 31.74
C LEU A 107 -2.36 -10.34 32.46
N ALA A 108 -3.32 -9.75 31.76
CA ALA A 108 -4.65 -9.53 32.29
C ALA A 108 -5.34 -10.85 32.67
N ASP A 109 -5.99 -10.84 33.81
CA ASP A 109 -6.85 -11.94 34.28
C ASP A 109 -8.31 -11.54 34.06
N THR A 110 -8.92 -12.09 33.01
CA THR A 110 -10.30 -11.78 32.61
C THR A 110 -11.35 -12.29 33.59
N SER A 111 -10.97 -13.13 34.55
CA SER A 111 -11.86 -13.55 35.67
C SER A 111 -12.03 -12.47 36.74
N LYS A 112 -11.10 -11.50 36.77
CA LYS A 112 -11.14 -10.33 37.67
C LYS A 112 -11.70 -9.11 36.97
N GLY A 113 -11.41 -7.94 37.45
CA GLY A 113 -11.94 -6.67 36.99
C GLY A 113 -11.46 -6.16 35.62
N PHE A 114 -10.93 -7.01 34.78
CA PHE A 114 -10.66 -6.71 33.38
C PHE A 114 -11.32 -7.76 32.48
N TYR A 115 -12.10 -7.31 31.51
CA TYR A 115 -12.80 -8.18 30.56
C TYR A 115 -12.26 -8.00 29.14
N ASP A 116 -11.69 -9.06 28.60
CA ASP A 116 -11.27 -9.19 27.22
C ASP A 116 -11.90 -10.45 26.64
N PRO A 117 -13.06 -10.35 25.98
CA PRO A 117 -13.81 -11.51 25.53
C PRO A 117 -13.07 -12.33 24.46
N ASN A 118 -12.05 -11.75 23.85
CA ASN A 118 -11.28 -12.36 22.78
C ASN A 118 -9.90 -12.83 23.23
N GLY A 119 -9.50 -12.52 24.47
CA GLY A 119 -8.20 -12.91 25.03
C GLY A 119 -7.00 -12.32 24.29
N VAL A 120 -7.12 -11.09 23.81
CA VAL A 120 -6.17 -10.47 22.90
C VAL A 120 -5.19 -9.56 23.63
N TYR A 121 -5.60 -8.88 24.67
CA TYR A 121 -4.84 -7.84 25.35
C TYR A 121 -4.59 -8.13 26.82
N PRO A 122 -3.46 -7.70 27.38
CA PRO A 122 -2.22 -7.32 26.72
C PRO A 122 -1.60 -8.49 25.97
N LYS A 123 -0.93 -8.22 24.85
CA LYS A 123 -0.39 -9.29 23.98
C LYS A 123 0.77 -10.03 24.63
N TYR A 124 1.64 -9.31 25.30
CA TYR A 124 2.85 -9.85 25.90
C TYR A 124 3.11 -9.24 27.27
N LYS A 125 3.48 -10.11 28.23
CA LYS A 125 4.00 -9.67 29.51
C LYS A 125 5.32 -8.93 29.33
N ASP A 126 5.55 -7.90 30.13
CA ASP A 126 6.75 -7.06 30.13
C ASP A 126 7.00 -6.25 28.85
N GLU A 127 6.14 -6.36 27.84
CA GLU A 127 6.21 -5.51 26.66
C GLU A 127 5.69 -4.09 27.01
N VAL A 128 6.41 -3.06 26.58
CA VAL A 128 5.96 -1.66 26.73
C VAL A 128 4.78 -1.36 25.80
N ASP A 129 3.89 -0.47 26.23
CA ASP A 129 2.74 -0.02 25.41
C ASP A 129 3.15 0.90 24.26
N THR A 130 4.39 1.41 24.28
CA THR A 130 4.96 2.12 23.13
C THR A 130 5.11 1.16 21.94
N ASN A 131 4.75 1.61 20.76
CA ASN A 131 4.82 0.77 19.57
C ASN A 131 6.24 0.21 19.36
N ARG A 132 6.33 -1.05 18.98
CA ARG A 132 7.59 -1.80 18.80
C ARG A 132 8.53 -1.15 17.79
N LEU A 133 7.97 -0.65 16.68
CA LEU A 133 8.75 0.02 15.65
C LEU A 133 9.31 1.36 16.17
N ALA A 134 8.59 2.04 17.06
CA ALA A 134 9.08 3.28 17.67
C ALA A 134 10.19 3.05 18.70
N VAL A 135 10.13 1.94 19.44
CA VAL A 135 11.13 1.61 20.47
C VAL A 135 12.43 1.10 19.89
N ASN A 136 12.37 0.34 18.78
CA ASN A 136 13.52 -0.35 18.18
C ASN A 136 14.44 -1.03 19.21
N ASP A 137 13.85 -1.74 20.17
CA ASP A 137 14.56 -2.42 21.22
C ASP A 137 15.18 -3.72 20.72
N SER A 138 16.51 -3.77 20.66
CA SER A 138 17.25 -4.94 20.18
C SER A 138 17.27 -6.13 21.14
N GLU A 139 16.90 -5.92 22.40
CA GLU A 139 16.91 -7.00 23.42
C GLU A 139 15.64 -7.87 23.33
N ALA A 140 14.56 -7.35 22.76
CA ALA A 140 13.36 -8.12 22.53
C ALA A 140 13.36 -8.72 21.13
N PRO A 141 13.39 -10.05 20.96
CA PRO A 141 13.56 -10.69 19.64
C PRO A 141 12.43 -10.41 18.65
N HIS A 142 11.35 -9.82 19.09
CA HIS A 142 10.19 -9.44 18.28
C HIS A 142 10.08 -7.92 18.06
N LEU A 143 11.09 -7.14 18.46
CA LEU A 143 11.15 -5.68 18.28
C LEU A 143 12.16 -5.29 17.19
N GLY A 144 12.01 -4.07 16.69
CA GLY A 144 12.93 -3.50 15.71
C GLY A 144 12.76 -4.00 14.28
N LEU A 145 13.84 -4.00 13.52
CA LEU A 145 13.85 -4.32 12.10
C LEU A 145 13.30 -5.73 11.79
N GLU A 146 13.65 -6.70 12.61
CA GLU A 146 13.22 -8.08 12.42
C GLU A 146 11.69 -8.23 12.52
N LEU A 147 11.04 -7.39 13.30
CA LEU A 147 9.59 -7.39 13.39
C LEU A 147 8.90 -7.13 12.05
N ARG A 148 9.49 -6.30 11.21
CA ARG A 148 8.96 -6.03 9.87
C ARG A 148 9.11 -7.21 8.92
N LYS A 149 10.01 -8.13 9.23
CA LYS A 149 10.25 -9.37 8.49
C LYS A 149 9.45 -10.55 9.04
N LEU A 150 8.98 -10.46 10.28
CA LEU A 150 8.26 -11.56 10.93
C LEU A 150 6.80 -11.58 10.51
N THR A 151 6.29 -12.79 10.36
CA THR A 151 4.86 -13.04 10.32
C THR A 151 4.25 -12.66 11.66
N ARG A 152 3.19 -11.86 11.65
CA ARG A 152 2.55 -11.34 12.83
C ARG A 152 1.10 -11.76 12.85
N LYS A 153 0.70 -12.42 13.94
CA LYS A 153 -0.73 -12.61 14.23
C LYS A 153 -1.30 -11.31 14.77
N THR A 154 -2.35 -10.85 14.15
CA THR A 154 -3.09 -9.69 14.66
C THR A 154 -4.00 -10.14 15.77
N GLY A 155 -4.23 -9.27 16.74
CA GLY A 155 -5.17 -9.53 17.82
C GLY A 155 -6.63 -9.41 17.43
N VAL A 156 -6.97 -9.37 16.14
CA VAL A 156 -8.37 -9.31 15.69
C VAL A 156 -9.00 -10.69 15.82
N PRO A 157 -10.12 -10.84 16.54
CA PRO A 157 -10.68 -12.13 16.93
C PRO A 157 -11.14 -13.05 15.80
N THR A 158 -11.40 -12.50 14.64
CA THR A 158 -12.03 -13.22 13.53
C THR A 158 -11.07 -13.57 12.40
N ALA A 159 -9.80 -13.24 12.49
CA ALA A 159 -8.88 -13.48 11.42
C ALA A 159 -7.47 -13.73 11.94
N ASP A 160 -7.00 -14.95 11.78
CA ASP A 160 -5.58 -15.25 11.80
C ASP A 160 -4.95 -14.58 10.57
N PHE A 161 -4.46 -13.37 10.76
CA PHE A 161 -3.69 -12.69 9.73
C PHE A 161 -2.21 -12.85 10.04
N ASP A 162 -1.59 -13.73 9.30
CA ASP A 162 -0.16 -13.73 9.22
C ASP A 162 0.25 -12.52 8.37
N LEU A 163 0.88 -11.53 8.98
CA LEU A 163 1.55 -10.47 8.25
C LEU A 163 2.82 -11.08 7.65
N VAL A 164 2.82 -11.20 6.34
CA VAL A 164 4.02 -11.66 5.63
C VAL A 164 5.08 -10.56 5.69
N PRO A 165 6.35 -10.87 5.92
CA PRO A 165 7.42 -9.90 5.90
C PRO A 165 7.41 -9.10 4.59
N ILE A 166 7.57 -7.78 4.67
CA ILE A 166 7.55 -6.90 3.49
C ILE A 166 8.60 -7.32 2.46
N GLN A 167 9.73 -7.86 2.91
CA GLN A 167 10.82 -8.30 2.04
C GLN A 167 10.53 -9.55 1.21
N ASP A 168 9.57 -10.39 1.62
CA ASP A 168 9.27 -11.64 0.90
C ASP A 168 8.26 -11.43 -0.24
N HIS A 169 8.00 -10.20 -0.59
CA HIS A 169 6.88 -9.88 -1.44
C HIS A 169 7.20 -9.68 -2.90
N VAL A 170 8.45 -9.43 -3.22
CA VAL A 170 8.91 -9.23 -4.58
C VAL A 170 10.11 -10.16 -4.82
N SER A 171 10.22 -10.68 -6.02
CA SER A 171 11.45 -11.33 -6.46
C SER A 171 12.62 -10.38 -6.18
N THR A 172 13.63 -10.85 -5.47
CA THR A 172 14.81 -10.04 -5.14
C THR A 172 15.61 -9.66 -6.37
N GLU A 173 15.45 -10.41 -7.46
CA GLU A 173 16.12 -10.16 -8.72
C GLU A 173 15.11 -10.18 -9.88
N ILE A 174 15.08 -9.11 -10.64
CA ILE A 174 14.22 -8.95 -11.80
C ILE A 174 15.11 -8.76 -13.02
N THR A 175 14.95 -9.63 -14.02
CA THR A 175 15.72 -9.55 -15.27
C THR A 175 15.01 -8.63 -16.24
N ALA A 176 15.70 -7.62 -16.73
CA ALA A 176 15.26 -6.71 -17.79
C ALA A 176 15.43 -7.34 -19.18
N SER A 177 14.98 -6.64 -20.22
CA SER A 177 14.99 -7.13 -21.61
C SER A 177 16.37 -7.34 -22.20
N ASP A 178 17.37 -6.64 -21.72
CA ASP A 178 18.78 -6.72 -22.11
C ASP A 178 19.60 -7.70 -21.29
N SER A 179 18.95 -8.45 -20.40
CA SER A 179 19.52 -9.35 -19.41
C SER A 179 20.16 -8.64 -18.21
N ASP A 180 20.05 -7.33 -18.10
CA ASP A 180 20.39 -6.62 -16.88
C ASP A 180 19.45 -7.04 -15.74
N VAL A 181 19.99 -7.04 -14.53
CA VAL A 181 19.26 -7.47 -13.34
C VAL A 181 19.15 -6.30 -12.39
N TRP A 182 17.94 -6.04 -11.91
CA TRP A 182 17.72 -5.08 -10.86
C TRP A 182 16.97 -5.71 -9.67
N SER A 183 17.16 -5.15 -8.49
CA SER A 183 16.56 -5.64 -7.27
C SER A 183 15.82 -4.54 -6.51
N GLN A 184 14.86 -4.94 -5.70
CA GLN A 184 14.21 -4.02 -4.77
C GLN A 184 15.27 -3.40 -3.84
N PRO A 185 15.23 -2.07 -3.60
CA PRO A 185 16.08 -1.44 -2.60
C PRO A 185 15.88 -2.05 -1.22
N THR A 186 16.96 -2.14 -0.45
CA THR A 186 16.90 -2.60 0.94
C THR A 186 16.07 -1.62 1.77
N ILE A 187 15.26 -2.14 2.69
CA ILE A 187 14.50 -1.31 3.63
C ILE A 187 15.46 -0.67 4.63
N PRO A 188 15.60 0.66 4.65
CA PRO A 188 16.58 1.35 5.47
C PRO A 188 16.05 1.66 6.88
N TYR A 189 15.38 0.70 7.51
CA TYR A 189 14.87 0.91 8.87
C TYR A 189 16.02 0.96 9.89
N ALA A 190 16.15 2.10 10.55
CA ALA A 190 17.18 2.36 11.56
C ALA A 190 16.66 3.31 12.66
N ALA A 191 15.41 3.17 13.02
CA ALA A 191 14.70 4.04 13.96
C ALA A 191 15.39 4.11 15.32
N VAL A 192 15.46 5.32 15.89
CA VAL A 192 15.96 5.61 17.22
C VAL A 192 14.86 6.25 18.05
N TYR A 193 14.54 5.66 19.21
CA TYR A 193 13.60 6.27 20.15
C TYR A 193 14.14 7.61 20.69
N PRO A 194 13.35 8.68 20.78
CA PRO A 194 11.89 8.78 20.55
C PRO A 194 11.50 9.36 19.17
N TYR A 195 12.32 9.27 18.17
CA TYR A 195 12.16 9.99 16.89
C TYR A 195 11.26 9.27 15.89
N ASN A 196 10.95 7.99 16.06
CA ASN A 196 10.03 7.27 15.17
C ASN A 196 8.59 7.31 15.71
N HIS A 197 7.72 7.98 14.98
CA HIS A 197 6.31 8.16 15.31
C HIS A 197 5.48 7.13 14.56
N VAL A 198 4.92 6.15 15.28
CA VAL A 198 4.22 5.02 14.69
C VAL A 198 2.75 5.04 15.06
N PHE A 199 1.92 4.91 14.05
CA PHE A 199 0.49 4.65 14.18
C PHE A 199 0.20 3.24 13.69
N GLU A 200 -0.29 2.38 14.55
CA GLU A 200 -0.61 1.00 14.23
C GLU A 200 -2.04 0.66 14.65
N SER A 201 -2.81 0.09 13.72
CA SER A 201 -4.15 -0.41 14.02
C SER A 201 -4.10 -1.85 14.57
N GLU A 202 -5.19 -2.30 15.18
CA GLU A 202 -5.32 -3.66 15.72
C GLU A 202 -5.07 -4.74 14.67
N SER A 203 -5.49 -4.51 13.43
CA SER A 203 -5.28 -5.44 12.31
C SER A 203 -3.88 -5.39 11.71
N GLY A 204 -3.00 -4.49 12.18
CA GLY A 204 -1.62 -4.38 11.73
C GLY A 204 -1.44 -3.48 10.49
N HIS A 205 -2.34 -2.51 10.25
CA HIS A 205 -2.03 -1.40 9.35
C HIS A 205 -1.08 -0.45 10.05
N ILE A 206 -0.06 0.02 9.35
CA ILE A 206 1.02 0.83 9.92
C ILE A 206 1.16 2.12 9.14
N MET A 207 1.39 3.22 9.87
CA MET A 207 1.89 4.48 9.36
C MET A 207 3.07 4.90 10.24
N GLU A 208 4.21 5.13 9.64
CA GLU A 208 5.45 5.55 10.30
C GLU A 208 5.92 6.89 9.74
N ILE A 209 6.31 7.79 10.63
CA ILE A 209 7.08 9.00 10.35
C ILE A 209 8.32 8.92 11.22
N ASP A 210 9.44 8.59 10.61
CA ASP A 210 10.71 8.44 11.29
C ASP A 210 11.54 9.69 11.07
N ASP A 211 11.76 10.45 12.15
CA ASP A 211 12.58 11.66 12.20
C ASP A 211 13.99 11.36 12.74
N THR A 212 14.40 10.09 12.76
CA THR A 212 15.76 9.71 13.16
C THR A 212 16.77 10.36 12.23
N LYS A 213 17.68 11.14 12.80
CA LYS A 213 18.68 11.91 12.05
C LYS A 213 19.47 11.01 11.09
N ASP A 214 19.57 11.46 9.84
CA ASP A 214 20.24 10.78 8.72
C ASP A 214 19.58 9.44 8.32
N ASN A 215 18.37 9.15 8.86
CA ASN A 215 17.55 7.98 8.54
C ASN A 215 16.05 8.33 8.45
N GLU A 216 15.76 9.61 8.15
CA GLU A 216 14.39 10.11 8.03
C GLU A 216 13.61 9.31 6.97
N ARG A 217 12.42 8.83 7.35
CA ARG A 217 11.67 7.90 6.48
C ARG A 217 10.16 8.05 6.66
N LEU A 218 9.42 7.91 5.56
CA LEU A 218 7.97 7.78 5.58
C LEU A 218 7.58 6.37 5.14
N PHE A 219 6.69 5.73 5.88
CA PHE A 219 6.23 4.39 5.56
C PHE A 219 4.75 4.20 5.85
N THR A 220 4.04 3.60 4.91
CA THR A 220 2.66 3.13 5.10
C THR A 220 2.52 1.71 4.63
N SER A 221 1.82 0.88 5.40
CA SER A 221 1.63 -0.53 5.08
C SER A 221 0.23 -1.02 5.40
N HIS A 222 -0.35 -1.73 4.46
CA HIS A 222 -1.49 -2.59 4.71
C HIS A 222 -1.02 -3.92 5.31
N ARG A 223 -1.83 -4.53 6.18
CA ARG A 223 -1.51 -5.81 6.85
C ARG A 223 -1.12 -6.97 5.90
N THR A 224 -1.53 -6.93 4.64
CA THR A 224 -1.14 -7.92 3.63
C THR A 224 0.24 -7.69 3.02
N GLY A 225 0.92 -6.61 3.40
CA GLY A 225 2.23 -6.24 2.90
C GLY A 225 2.23 -5.31 1.68
N THR A 226 1.07 -4.90 1.18
CA THR A 226 1.02 -3.77 0.23
C THR A 226 1.49 -2.52 0.96
N SER A 227 2.52 -1.85 0.44
CA SER A 227 3.19 -0.76 1.15
C SER A 227 3.75 0.31 0.23
N GLN A 228 3.96 1.48 0.80
CA GLN A 228 4.68 2.59 0.21
C GLN A 228 5.74 3.06 1.20
N GLU A 229 6.95 3.26 0.74
CA GLU A 229 8.08 3.72 1.53
C GLU A 229 8.83 4.83 0.80
N ILE A 230 9.24 5.86 1.52
CA ILE A 230 10.15 6.90 1.05
C ILE A 230 11.37 6.86 1.96
N ASN A 231 12.52 6.55 1.36
CA ASN A 231 13.79 6.37 2.03
C ASN A 231 14.47 7.71 2.35
N PRO A 232 15.51 7.74 3.20
CA PRO A 232 16.25 8.96 3.55
C PRO A 232 16.84 9.72 2.36
N ASP A 233 17.17 9.02 1.28
CA ASP A 233 17.70 9.60 0.02
C ASP A 233 16.59 10.07 -0.95
N GLY A 234 15.32 9.96 -0.56
CA GLY A 234 14.15 10.28 -1.37
C GLY A 234 13.71 9.15 -2.31
N THR A 235 14.38 8.00 -2.32
CA THR A 235 13.93 6.84 -3.11
C THR A 235 12.55 6.39 -2.64
N GLN A 236 11.59 6.30 -3.57
CA GLN A 236 10.26 5.78 -3.26
C GLN A 236 10.10 4.35 -3.75
N VAL A 237 9.62 3.48 -2.88
CA VAL A 237 9.30 2.08 -3.17
C VAL A 237 7.81 1.83 -2.95
N ASN A 238 7.13 1.33 -3.99
CA ASN A 238 5.73 0.91 -3.90
C ASN A 238 5.64 -0.59 -4.13
N ILE A 239 5.11 -1.32 -3.16
CA ILE A 239 4.90 -2.77 -3.24
C ILE A 239 3.40 -3.05 -3.22
N ILE A 240 2.90 -3.73 -4.23
CA ILE A 240 1.48 -4.08 -4.35
C ILE A 240 1.35 -5.60 -4.42
N LYS A 241 0.71 -6.19 -3.42
CA LYS A 241 0.55 -7.64 -3.27
C LYS A 241 -0.62 -8.24 -4.04
N GLY A 242 -1.61 -7.45 -4.28
CA GLY A 242 -2.80 -7.85 -5.03
C GLY A 242 -2.83 -7.19 -6.40
N ASP A 243 -4.00 -7.10 -6.99
CA ASP A 243 -4.22 -6.36 -8.23
C ASP A 243 -4.02 -4.86 -8.04
N HIS A 244 -3.49 -4.21 -9.06
CA HIS A 244 -3.35 -2.76 -9.11
C HIS A 244 -4.20 -2.15 -10.20
N TYR A 245 -5.09 -1.23 -9.82
CA TYR A 245 -5.93 -0.46 -10.73
C TYR A 245 -5.52 1.01 -10.70
N ASN A 246 -5.10 1.54 -11.84
CA ASN A 246 -4.85 2.98 -12.01
C ASN A 246 -5.89 3.55 -12.98
N ILE A 247 -6.90 4.24 -12.46
CA ILE A 247 -8.01 4.81 -13.20
C ILE A 247 -7.88 6.33 -13.20
N VAL A 248 -7.63 6.92 -14.36
CA VAL A 248 -7.46 8.36 -14.52
C VAL A 248 -8.58 8.89 -15.42
N SER A 249 -9.51 9.66 -14.87
CA SER A 249 -10.61 10.27 -15.63
C SER A 249 -10.19 11.49 -16.45
N GLY A 250 -9.05 12.07 -16.14
CA GLY A 250 -8.47 13.20 -16.84
C GLY A 250 -7.17 12.84 -17.56
N LYS A 251 -6.33 13.83 -17.77
CA LYS A 251 -5.02 13.66 -18.42
C LYS A 251 -3.99 13.05 -17.46
N ARG A 252 -3.20 12.09 -17.95
CA ARG A 252 -1.99 11.62 -17.28
C ARG A 252 -0.76 12.15 -18.00
N GLN A 253 0.20 12.68 -17.26
CA GLN A 253 1.52 13.05 -17.73
C GLN A 253 2.56 12.42 -16.84
N GLU A 254 3.64 11.93 -17.41
CA GLU A 254 4.74 11.29 -16.71
C GLU A 254 6.06 11.74 -17.34
N VAL A 255 7.02 12.09 -16.49
CA VAL A 255 8.39 12.45 -16.90
C VAL A 255 9.34 11.59 -16.09
N ILE A 256 10.23 10.89 -16.78
CA ILE A 256 11.29 10.09 -16.19
C ILE A 256 12.61 10.60 -16.76
N GLU A 257 13.44 11.21 -15.92
CA GLU A 257 14.72 11.77 -16.35
C GLU A 257 15.82 10.71 -16.49
N GLY A 258 15.66 9.58 -15.82
CA GLY A 258 16.56 8.44 -15.89
C GLY A 258 16.05 7.33 -16.80
N ASN A 259 16.53 6.12 -16.57
CA ASN A 259 16.07 4.92 -17.26
C ASN A 259 14.69 4.49 -16.74
N ALA A 260 13.93 3.83 -17.59
CA ALA A 260 12.67 3.18 -17.21
C ALA A 260 12.69 1.72 -17.67
N ASP A 261 12.70 0.80 -16.72
CA ASP A 261 12.68 -0.64 -16.97
C ASP A 261 11.31 -1.21 -16.58
N ILE A 262 10.64 -1.85 -17.55
CA ILE A 262 9.32 -2.44 -17.33
C ILE A 262 9.38 -3.92 -17.68
N THR A 263 9.23 -4.78 -16.67
CA THR A 263 9.17 -6.24 -16.84
C THR A 263 7.76 -6.73 -16.57
N ILE A 264 7.16 -7.44 -17.54
CA ILE A 264 5.81 -7.95 -17.47
C ILE A 264 5.83 -9.48 -17.64
N GLY A 265 5.54 -10.22 -16.59
CA GLY A 265 5.50 -11.69 -16.63
C GLY A 265 4.28 -12.28 -17.34
N GLY A 266 3.31 -11.44 -17.70
CA GLY A 266 2.07 -11.86 -18.34
C GLY A 266 1.79 -11.11 -19.65
N ARG A 267 0.52 -10.92 -19.96
CA ARG A 267 0.08 -10.24 -21.18
C ARG A 267 0.02 -8.73 -20.98
N HIS A 268 0.63 -7.98 -21.90
CA HIS A 268 0.46 -6.52 -22.03
C HIS A 268 -0.50 -6.20 -23.18
N LYS A 269 -1.51 -5.34 -22.95
CA LYS A 269 -2.44 -4.85 -23.97
C LYS A 269 -2.54 -3.34 -23.89
N ILE A 270 -2.44 -2.68 -25.03
CA ILE A 270 -2.70 -1.24 -25.18
C ILE A 270 -3.88 -1.08 -26.13
N PHE A 271 -4.90 -0.31 -25.73
CA PHE A 271 -6.03 0.04 -26.55
C PHE A 271 -6.25 1.55 -26.53
N ILE A 272 -6.13 2.18 -27.69
CA ILE A 272 -6.21 3.63 -27.84
C ILE A 272 -7.46 3.97 -28.64
N ASN A 273 -8.15 5.06 -28.27
CA ASN A 273 -9.35 5.56 -28.93
C ASN A 273 -10.53 4.58 -28.94
N LYS A 274 -10.83 3.98 -27.80
CA LYS A 274 -11.95 3.05 -27.66
C LYS A 274 -13.29 3.60 -28.16
N ASP A 275 -13.53 4.91 -27.96
CA ASP A 275 -14.81 5.54 -28.22
C ASP A 275 -14.90 6.21 -29.62
N GLY A 276 -13.88 6.04 -30.47
CA GLY A 276 -13.90 6.48 -31.88
C GLY A 276 -13.79 7.99 -32.11
N ALA A 277 -13.27 8.75 -31.12
CA ALA A 277 -13.02 10.17 -31.29
C ALA A 277 -11.96 10.46 -32.38
N THR A 278 -12.02 11.63 -33.00
CA THR A 278 -11.03 12.06 -33.99
C THR A 278 -9.75 12.56 -33.35
N ASP A 279 -8.64 12.51 -34.05
CA ASP A 279 -7.30 13.04 -33.66
C ASP A 279 -6.63 12.32 -32.48
N ASN A 280 -6.87 11.02 -32.33
CA ASN A 280 -6.18 10.20 -31.36
C ASN A 280 -5.07 9.37 -32.00
N HIS A 281 -3.87 9.46 -31.45
CA HIS A 281 -2.66 8.83 -31.99
C HIS A 281 -1.94 8.02 -30.91
N TYR A 282 -1.14 7.07 -31.36
CA TYR A 282 -0.09 6.44 -30.57
C TYR A 282 1.24 6.81 -31.21
N ASP A 283 1.91 7.82 -30.66
CA ASP A 283 3.17 8.33 -31.19
C ASP A 283 4.34 7.78 -30.37
N ILE A 284 5.33 7.23 -31.07
CA ILE A 284 6.63 6.87 -30.49
C ILE A 284 7.67 7.70 -31.21
N GLN A 285 8.31 8.60 -30.46
CA GLN A 285 9.41 9.43 -30.98
C GLN A 285 10.69 9.08 -30.24
N ILE A 286 11.70 8.68 -30.99
CA ILE A 286 13.02 8.34 -30.47
C ILE A 286 14.00 9.45 -30.92
N GLY A 287 14.73 9.99 -29.95
CA GLY A 287 15.68 11.08 -30.19
C GLY A 287 16.96 10.63 -30.95
N PRO A 288 17.88 11.57 -31.22
CA PRO A 288 19.14 11.23 -31.87
C PRO A 288 20.00 10.31 -31.01
N ASN A 289 20.78 9.46 -31.67
CA ASN A 289 21.70 8.49 -31.07
C ASN A 289 20.99 7.39 -30.19
N ALA A 290 19.71 7.13 -30.42
CA ALA A 290 18.97 6.09 -29.80
C ALA A 290 18.34 5.16 -30.85
N SER A 291 17.96 3.94 -30.42
CA SER A 291 17.46 2.89 -31.30
C SER A 291 16.18 2.27 -30.75
N VAL A 292 15.38 1.68 -31.63
CA VAL A 292 14.28 0.79 -31.26
C VAL A 292 14.67 -0.65 -31.59
N ASN A 293 14.70 -1.52 -30.59
CA ASN A 293 14.95 -2.95 -30.78
C ASN A 293 13.68 -3.73 -30.44
N ILE A 294 13.23 -4.58 -31.34
CA ILE A 294 12.11 -5.51 -31.14
C ILE A 294 12.64 -6.91 -31.38
N GLN A 295 12.66 -7.73 -30.35
CA GLN A 295 13.09 -9.12 -30.41
C GLN A 295 11.95 -10.04 -29.99
N ILE A 296 11.68 -11.09 -30.77
CA ILE A 296 10.71 -12.14 -30.48
C ILE A 296 11.46 -13.47 -30.61
N ASP A 297 11.73 -14.13 -29.49
CA ASP A 297 12.48 -15.40 -29.48
C ASP A 297 11.68 -16.55 -30.08
N LYS A 298 10.40 -16.62 -29.77
CA LYS A 298 9.46 -17.60 -30.34
C LYS A 298 8.08 -16.98 -30.47
N GLY A 299 7.48 -17.07 -31.64
CA GLY A 299 6.16 -16.55 -31.92
C GLY A 299 6.14 -15.70 -33.18
N ASP A 300 5.01 -15.03 -33.42
CA ASP A 300 4.74 -14.27 -34.62
C ASP A 300 4.67 -12.78 -34.35
N MET A 301 5.12 -11.97 -35.29
CA MET A 301 4.83 -10.54 -35.33
C MET A 301 3.75 -10.30 -36.40
N ASN A 302 2.55 -9.87 -35.95
CA ASN A 302 1.44 -9.57 -36.87
C ASN A 302 1.16 -8.06 -36.90
N VAL A 303 1.23 -7.46 -38.09
CA VAL A 303 0.85 -6.07 -38.32
C VAL A 303 -0.36 -6.07 -39.27
N VAL A 304 -1.51 -5.59 -38.80
CA VAL A 304 -2.75 -5.57 -39.57
C VAL A 304 -3.32 -4.16 -39.61
N LEU A 305 -3.34 -3.56 -40.82
CA LEU A 305 -4.09 -2.34 -41.09
C LEU A 305 -5.36 -2.71 -41.82
N LYS A 306 -6.52 -2.55 -41.18
CA LYS A 306 -7.83 -2.87 -41.79
C LYS A 306 -8.19 -1.85 -42.87
N ASP A 307 -7.80 -0.61 -42.65
CA ASP A 307 -7.97 0.51 -43.57
C ASP A 307 -6.85 1.51 -43.33
N GLY A 308 -6.38 2.21 -44.38
CA GLY A 308 -5.30 3.17 -44.29
C GLY A 308 -4.02 2.76 -45.04
N LYS A 309 -2.92 3.42 -44.71
CA LYS A 309 -1.62 3.29 -45.40
C LYS A 309 -0.51 2.94 -44.41
N MET A 310 0.40 2.10 -44.83
CA MET A 310 1.66 1.87 -44.14
C MET A 310 2.77 2.62 -44.94
N ASN A 311 3.44 3.57 -44.30
CA ASN A 311 4.55 4.29 -44.90
C ASN A 311 5.84 3.93 -44.15
N THR A 312 6.87 3.55 -44.89
CA THR A 312 8.21 3.31 -44.37
C THR A 312 9.18 4.20 -45.09
N ASN A 313 9.89 5.09 -44.41
CA ASN A 313 10.92 5.95 -44.96
C ASN A 313 12.25 5.72 -44.25
N VAL A 314 13.28 5.32 -44.99
CA VAL A 314 14.59 4.98 -44.46
C VAL A 314 15.62 5.77 -45.28
N ASN A 315 16.33 6.71 -44.64
CA ASN A 315 17.38 7.51 -45.31
C ASN A 315 18.69 6.76 -45.47
N GLY A 316 18.91 5.69 -44.72
CA GLY A 316 20.08 4.82 -44.83
C GLY A 316 19.74 3.50 -45.50
N ASP A 317 20.41 2.45 -45.08
CA ASP A 317 20.19 1.11 -45.61
C ASP A 317 18.92 0.46 -45.03
N TYR A 318 18.17 -0.22 -45.90
CA TYR A 318 17.06 -1.08 -45.50
C TYR A 318 17.42 -2.53 -45.75
N ASN A 319 17.66 -3.32 -44.68
CA ASN A 319 18.06 -4.72 -44.77
C ASN A 319 16.91 -5.64 -44.33
N MET A 320 16.54 -6.61 -45.18
CA MET A 320 15.58 -7.65 -44.88
C MET A 320 16.20 -9.03 -45.09
N LYS A 321 16.17 -9.89 -44.06
CA LYS A 321 16.64 -11.28 -44.15
C LYS A 321 15.48 -12.21 -43.76
N VAL A 322 15.09 -13.11 -44.69
CA VAL A 322 14.04 -14.07 -44.49
C VAL A 322 14.61 -15.48 -44.63
N GLY A 323 14.55 -16.28 -43.57
CA GLY A 323 15.06 -17.67 -43.58
C GLY A 323 14.12 -18.68 -44.25
N GLY A 324 12.85 -18.31 -44.42
CA GLY A 324 11.84 -19.14 -45.07
C GLY A 324 11.29 -18.50 -46.34
N ASN A 325 9.98 -18.60 -46.60
CA ASN A 325 9.34 -18.00 -47.74
C ASN A 325 9.05 -16.51 -47.55
N TYR A 326 9.28 -15.70 -48.53
CA TYR A 326 8.83 -14.32 -48.65
C TYR A 326 7.71 -14.23 -49.66
N ASN A 327 6.48 -13.94 -49.23
CA ASN A 327 5.31 -13.80 -50.10
C ASN A 327 4.87 -12.33 -50.14
N LEU A 328 4.70 -11.82 -51.38
CA LEU A 328 4.18 -10.47 -51.61
C LEU A 328 2.95 -10.58 -52.53
N ASP A 329 1.74 -10.27 -52.04
CA ASP A 329 0.49 -10.21 -52.80
C ASP A 329 0.06 -8.74 -52.92
N VAL A 330 0.06 -8.19 -54.13
CA VAL A 330 -0.31 -6.80 -54.43
C VAL A 330 -1.45 -6.82 -55.42
N ARG A 331 -2.66 -6.45 -54.97
CA ARG A 331 -3.86 -6.43 -55.85
C ARG A 331 -3.89 -5.21 -56.79
N GLY A 332 -3.10 -4.16 -56.48
CA GLY A 332 -2.91 -2.98 -57.34
C GLY A 332 -1.64 -3.06 -58.13
N ALA A 333 -1.03 -1.90 -58.37
CA ALA A 333 0.27 -1.81 -59.04
C ALA A 333 1.41 -1.97 -58.03
N LEU A 334 2.43 -2.75 -58.36
CA LEU A 334 3.71 -2.75 -57.69
C LEU A 334 4.66 -1.87 -58.55
N MET A 335 5.16 -0.75 -57.95
CA MET A 335 6.15 0.10 -58.57
C MET A 335 7.47 0.03 -57.83
N GLU A 336 8.53 -0.25 -58.52
CA GLU A 336 9.89 -0.27 -57.97
C GLU A 336 10.77 0.65 -58.81
N THR A 337 11.36 1.65 -58.18
CA THR A 337 12.29 2.59 -58.85
C THR A 337 13.65 2.48 -58.19
N ILE A 338 14.66 2.10 -58.93
CA ILE A 338 16.02 1.90 -58.46
C ILE A 338 16.96 2.78 -59.31
N SER A 339 17.64 3.74 -58.68
CA SER A 339 18.60 4.62 -59.37
C SER A 339 19.97 3.96 -59.56
N GLY A 340 20.25 2.86 -58.89
CA GLY A 340 21.49 2.07 -59.02
C GLY A 340 21.25 0.72 -59.68
N ASN A 341 22.10 -0.24 -59.37
CA ASN A 341 21.97 -1.59 -59.91
C ASN A 341 20.95 -2.42 -59.17
N LYS A 342 20.10 -3.14 -59.86
CA LYS A 342 19.27 -4.22 -59.30
C LYS A 342 19.93 -5.56 -59.60
N THR A 343 20.29 -6.33 -58.58
CA THR A 343 20.85 -7.65 -58.72
C THR A 343 19.88 -8.68 -58.13
N SER A 344 19.52 -9.67 -58.90
CA SER A 344 18.73 -10.83 -58.44
C SER A 344 19.53 -12.10 -58.65
N ILE A 345 19.84 -12.82 -57.59
CA ILE A 345 20.58 -14.09 -57.65
C ILE A 345 19.67 -15.20 -57.13
N THR A 346 19.50 -16.25 -57.91
CA THR A 346 18.72 -17.41 -57.55
C THR A 346 19.45 -18.69 -57.97
N THR A 347 19.34 -19.76 -57.19
CA THR A 347 19.88 -21.06 -57.55
C THR A 347 18.86 -21.95 -58.31
N GLN A 348 17.64 -21.45 -58.49
CA GLN A 348 16.57 -22.13 -59.22
C GLN A 348 15.92 -21.19 -60.22
N ASN A 349 14.73 -21.55 -60.70
CA ASN A 349 14.03 -20.83 -61.75
C ASN A 349 13.49 -19.48 -61.31
N VAL A 350 13.65 -18.44 -62.14
CA VAL A 350 12.90 -17.19 -62.09
C VAL A 350 11.77 -17.28 -63.11
N ILE A 351 10.53 -17.15 -62.67
CA ILE A 351 9.35 -17.25 -63.55
C ILE A 351 8.67 -15.88 -63.56
N HIS A 352 8.65 -15.21 -64.71
CA HIS A 352 7.84 -14.01 -64.96
C HIS A 352 6.64 -14.39 -65.81
N ARG A 353 5.41 -14.08 -65.40
CA ARG A 353 4.19 -14.31 -66.15
C ARG A 353 3.39 -13.00 -66.21
N GLY A 354 3.03 -12.54 -67.43
CA GLY A 354 2.27 -11.31 -67.64
C GLY A 354 1.74 -11.23 -69.06
N LYS A 355 0.81 -10.32 -69.33
CA LYS A 355 0.32 -10.06 -70.69
C LYS A 355 1.41 -9.48 -71.58
N ARG A 356 2.31 -8.73 -71.03
CA ARG A 356 3.47 -8.15 -71.69
C ARG A 356 4.64 -8.11 -70.70
N ILE A 357 5.80 -8.46 -71.16
CA ILE A 357 7.07 -8.40 -70.38
C ILE A 357 8.07 -7.67 -71.23
N ASP A 358 8.42 -6.45 -70.86
CA ASP A 358 9.45 -5.63 -71.53
C ASP A 358 10.71 -5.65 -70.66
N LEU A 359 11.78 -6.25 -71.17
CA LEU A 359 13.03 -6.43 -70.45
C LEU A 359 14.07 -5.38 -70.83
N ASN A 360 13.86 -4.67 -71.94
CA ASN A 360 14.70 -3.59 -72.38
C ASN A 360 13.88 -2.68 -73.32
N PRO A 361 13.49 -1.47 -72.88
CA PRO A 361 12.82 -0.52 -73.77
C PRO A 361 13.76 0.09 -74.81
#